data_fcb2b7d6f48a6817de174f88075475c8
#
_entry.id   fcb2b7d6f48a6817de174f88075475c8
#
_cell.length_a   1.000
_cell.length_b   1.000
_cell.length_c   1.000
_cell.angle_alpha   90.00
_cell.angle_beta   90.00
_cell.angle_gamma   90.00
#
_symmetry.space_group_name_H-M   'P 1'
#
loop_
_entity.id
_entity.type
_entity.pdbx_description
1 polymer ?
#
loop_
_entity_poly.entity_id
_entity_poly.type
_entity_poly.pdbx_seq_one_letter_code
_entity_poly.pdbx_strand_id
1 'polypeptide(L)'
;LWGAAIALGFAAALTGGFLLMGCPVSLLPPRDYAAGAVLGTVVLQALIAGAEELFFRGFLPQELEALALPPWLTAAVPALLFGGLHFFMNGNVIQLCISTAIAAYYLLLRRKGAGLVTLAWAHLLHNLIFFYLIGI
;
A
#
# COMPACT_ATOMS: atom_id res chain seq x y z
N LEU A 1 16.72 2.91 -2.92
CA LEU A 1 16.78 1.58 -3.56
C LEU A 1 15.84 0.56 -2.89
N TRP A 2 15.85 0.41 -1.56
CA TRP A 2 15.01 -0.57 -0.85
C TRP A 2 13.50 -0.35 -1.06
N GLY A 3 13.01 0.90 -1.04
CA GLY A 3 11.60 1.20 -1.28
C GLY A 3 11.14 0.75 -2.66
N ALA A 4 11.96 0.96 -3.71
CA ALA A 4 11.64 0.49 -5.05
C ALA A 4 11.62 -1.05 -5.13
N ALA A 5 12.58 -1.73 -4.52
CA ALA A 5 12.60 -3.19 -4.49
C ALA A 5 11.37 -3.78 -3.78
N ILE A 6 10.94 -3.17 -2.67
CA ILE A 6 9.72 -3.55 -1.94
C ILE A 6 8.49 -3.36 -2.82
N ALA A 7 8.34 -2.19 -3.46
CA ALA A 7 7.21 -1.88 -4.32
C ALA A 7 7.12 -2.82 -5.53
N LEU A 8 8.24 -3.04 -6.23
CA LEU A 8 8.30 -3.92 -7.39
C LEU A 8 8.04 -5.38 -7.00
N GLY A 9 8.63 -5.85 -5.91
CA GLY A 9 8.40 -7.21 -5.41
C GLY A 9 6.95 -7.45 -5.05
N PHE A 10 6.31 -6.48 -4.40
CA PHE A 10 4.89 -6.58 -4.08
C PHE A 10 4.01 -6.51 -5.34
N ALA A 11 4.27 -5.58 -6.25
CA ALA A 11 3.52 -5.47 -7.50
C ALA A 11 3.62 -6.76 -8.33
N ALA A 12 4.82 -7.35 -8.42
CA ALA A 12 5.02 -8.63 -9.11
C ALA A 12 4.25 -9.78 -8.44
N ALA A 13 4.29 -9.87 -7.11
CA ALA A 13 3.58 -10.91 -6.36
C ALA A 13 2.06 -10.77 -6.51
N LEU A 14 1.54 -9.55 -6.46
CA LEU A 14 0.12 -9.28 -6.63
C LEU A 14 -0.34 -9.60 -8.05
N THR A 15 0.37 -9.11 -9.06
CA THR A 15 0.09 -9.39 -10.47
C THR A 15 0.14 -10.89 -10.76
N GLY A 16 1.17 -11.59 -10.27
CA GLY A 16 1.28 -13.04 -10.38
C GLY A 16 0.12 -13.78 -9.71
N GLY A 17 -0.30 -13.33 -8.53
CA GLY A 17 -1.45 -13.87 -7.81
C GLY A 17 -2.76 -13.73 -8.60
N PHE A 18 -3.01 -12.57 -9.21
CA PHE A 18 -4.18 -12.34 -10.05
C PHE A 18 -4.18 -13.23 -11.29
N LEU A 19 -3.04 -13.35 -11.98
CA LEU A 19 -2.89 -14.24 -13.13
C LEU A 19 -3.15 -15.71 -12.77
N LEU A 20 -2.65 -16.18 -11.64
CA LEU A 20 -2.90 -17.54 -11.14
C LEU A 20 -4.37 -17.79 -10.80
N MET A 21 -5.10 -16.77 -10.37
CA MET A 21 -6.54 -16.84 -10.11
C MET A 21 -7.39 -16.68 -11.39
N GLY A 22 -6.78 -16.53 -12.56
CA GLY A 22 -7.47 -16.30 -13.83
C GLY A 22 -8.08 -14.90 -13.97
N CYS A 23 -7.68 -13.96 -13.12
CA CYS A 23 -8.14 -12.58 -13.23
C CYS A 23 -7.39 -11.85 -14.35
N PRO A 24 -8.09 -11.08 -15.20
CA PRO A 24 -7.42 -10.32 -16.25
C PRO A 24 -6.54 -9.23 -15.64
N VAL A 25 -5.27 -9.24 -16.01
CA VAL A 25 -4.32 -8.17 -15.72
C VAL A 25 -3.84 -7.60 -17.03
N SER A 26 -3.91 -6.29 -17.18
CA SER A 26 -3.47 -5.61 -18.39
C SER A 26 -2.48 -4.49 -18.08
N LEU A 27 -1.58 -4.22 -19.01
CA LEU A 27 -0.85 -2.96 -18.99
C LEU A 27 -1.78 -1.87 -19.49
N LEU A 28 -1.86 -0.78 -18.73
CA LEU A 28 -2.64 0.39 -19.14
C LEU A 28 -1.98 1.01 -20.38
N PRO A 29 -2.76 1.41 -21.39
CA PRO A 29 -2.20 2.07 -22.55
C PRO A 29 -1.54 3.39 -22.15
N PRO A 30 -0.46 3.78 -22.84
CA PRO A 30 0.12 5.10 -22.67
C PRO A 30 -0.95 6.18 -22.83
N ARG A 31 -1.02 7.11 -21.91
CA ARG A 31 -1.95 8.23 -21.95
C ARG A 31 -1.15 9.53 -21.99
N ASP A 32 -1.60 10.46 -22.81
CA ASP A 32 -1.01 11.82 -22.87
C ASP A 32 -1.50 12.62 -21.66
N TYR A 33 -0.77 12.50 -20.56
CA TYR A 33 -1.01 13.33 -19.40
C TYR A 33 -0.27 14.66 -19.50
N ALA A 34 -0.94 15.77 -19.23
CA ALA A 34 -0.25 17.03 -19.04
C ALA A 34 0.77 16.92 -17.89
N ALA A 35 1.97 17.41 -18.08
CA ALA A 35 3.05 17.30 -17.09
C ALA A 35 2.64 17.84 -15.70
N GLY A 36 1.85 18.92 -15.66
CA GLY A 36 1.31 19.46 -14.42
C GLY A 36 0.35 18.50 -13.69
N ALA A 37 -0.46 17.74 -14.44
CA ALA A 37 -1.36 16.75 -13.86
C ALA A 37 -0.58 15.57 -13.27
N VAL A 38 0.44 15.10 -13.96
CA VAL A 38 1.34 14.05 -13.45
C VAL A 38 2.03 14.49 -12.17
N LEU A 39 2.63 15.69 -12.17
CA LEU A 39 3.29 16.24 -10.99
C LEU A 39 2.31 16.39 -9.82
N GLY A 40 1.12 16.91 -10.06
CA GLY A 40 0.07 17.05 -9.06
C GLY A 40 -0.31 15.70 -8.44
N THR A 41 -0.49 14.66 -9.28
CA THR A 41 -0.78 13.30 -8.81
C THR A 41 0.37 12.73 -7.98
N VAL A 42 1.60 12.87 -8.43
CA VAL A 42 2.78 12.36 -7.67
C VAL A 42 2.87 13.04 -6.32
N VAL A 43 2.72 14.36 -6.24
CA VAL A 43 2.75 15.10 -4.97
C VAL A 43 1.61 14.67 -4.05
N LEU A 44 0.38 14.57 -4.57
CA LEU A 44 -0.77 14.13 -3.79
C LEU A 44 -0.58 12.70 -3.26
N GLN A 45 -0.15 11.77 -4.11
CA GLN A 45 0.10 10.38 -3.70
C GLN A 45 1.25 10.27 -2.69
N ALA A 46 2.27 11.12 -2.79
CA ALA A 46 3.35 11.17 -1.80
C ALA A 46 2.85 11.63 -0.43
N LEU A 47 1.99 12.66 -0.38
CA LEU A 47 1.37 13.13 0.86
C LEU A 47 0.46 12.08 1.48
N ILE A 48 -0.39 11.44 0.67
CA ILE A 48 -1.28 10.36 1.12
C ILE A 48 -0.47 9.20 1.67
N ALA A 49 0.48 8.65 0.89
CA ALA A 49 1.32 7.55 1.31
C ALA A 49 2.11 7.87 2.59
N GLY A 50 2.66 9.09 2.68
CA GLY A 50 3.37 9.56 3.88
C GLY A 50 2.47 9.61 5.11
N ALA A 51 1.29 10.18 5.00
CA ALA A 51 0.32 10.27 6.10
C ALA A 51 -0.17 8.88 6.53
N GLU A 52 -0.47 8.00 5.58
CA GLU A 52 -0.93 6.65 5.86
C GLU A 52 0.16 5.80 6.52
N GLU A 53 1.40 5.85 6.05
CA GLU A 53 2.50 5.11 6.69
C GLU A 53 2.80 5.64 8.09
N LEU A 54 2.77 6.97 8.28
CA LEU A 54 2.96 7.58 9.60
C LEU A 54 1.87 7.12 10.57
N PHE A 55 0.62 7.07 10.14
CA PHE A 55 -0.49 6.67 11.00
C PHE A 55 -0.53 5.15 11.21
N PHE A 56 -0.56 4.35 10.14
CA PHE A 56 -0.80 2.90 10.23
C PHE A 56 0.44 2.08 10.59
N ARG A 57 1.67 2.57 10.37
CA ARG A 57 2.93 1.86 10.68
C ARG A 57 3.79 2.58 11.71
N GLY A 58 3.47 3.86 11.97
CA GLY A 58 4.10 4.64 13.03
C GLY A 58 3.23 4.72 14.28
N PHE A 59 2.22 5.57 14.24
CA PHE A 59 1.42 5.96 15.41
C PHE A 59 0.56 4.81 15.96
N LEU A 60 -0.37 4.28 15.16
CA LEU A 60 -1.38 3.34 15.65
C LEU A 60 -0.81 2.06 16.28
N PRO A 61 0.21 1.38 15.71
CA PRO A 61 0.81 0.23 16.37
C PRO A 61 1.44 0.58 17.73
N GLN A 62 2.08 1.74 17.86
CA GLN A 62 2.69 2.17 19.10
C GLN A 62 1.66 2.43 20.20
N GLU A 63 0.52 3.05 19.85
CA GLU A 63 -0.59 3.25 20.79
C GLU A 63 -1.19 1.93 21.26
N LEU A 64 -1.35 0.97 20.34
CA LEU A 64 -1.86 -0.37 20.68
C LEU A 64 -0.85 -1.17 21.53
N GLU A 65 0.45 -1.00 21.31
CA GLU A 65 1.50 -1.57 22.16
C GLU A 65 1.52 -0.93 23.56
N ALA A 66 1.32 0.38 23.65
CA ALA A 66 1.22 1.08 24.93
C ALA A 66 0.01 0.60 25.77
N LEU A 67 -1.05 0.11 25.11
CA LEU A 67 -2.19 -0.53 25.78
C LEU A 67 -1.90 -2.00 26.19
N ALA A 68 -0.66 -2.46 26.05
CA ALA A 68 -0.22 -3.82 26.36
C ALA A 68 -1.00 -4.92 25.59
N LEU A 69 -1.50 -4.59 24.40
CA LEU A 69 -2.17 -5.57 23.55
C LEU A 69 -1.16 -6.60 23.00
N PRO A 70 -1.60 -7.85 22.79
CA PRO A 70 -0.72 -8.88 22.25
C PRO A 70 -0.22 -8.52 20.84
N PRO A 71 1.02 -8.92 20.47
CA PRO A 71 1.67 -8.52 19.23
C PRO A 71 0.88 -8.81 17.93
N TRP A 72 0.04 -9.83 17.95
CA TRP A 72 -0.79 -10.14 16.78
C TRP A 72 -1.93 -9.12 16.59
N LEU A 73 -2.50 -8.58 17.69
CA LEU A 73 -3.52 -7.52 17.61
C LEU A 73 -2.92 -6.21 17.16
N THR A 74 -1.72 -5.84 17.65
CA THR A 74 -1.02 -4.62 17.22
C THR A 74 -0.62 -4.65 15.75
N ALA A 75 -0.69 -5.82 15.09
CA ALA A 75 -0.54 -5.96 13.64
C ALA A 75 -1.90 -6.07 12.92
N ALA A 76 -2.81 -6.90 13.44
CA ALA A 76 -4.07 -7.19 12.76
C ALA A 76 -4.99 -5.95 12.72
N VAL A 77 -5.09 -5.20 13.82
CA VAL A 77 -5.97 -4.02 13.90
C VAL A 77 -5.59 -2.95 12.88
N PRO A 78 -4.34 -2.47 12.78
CA PRO A 78 -3.97 -1.50 11.76
C PRO A 78 -4.16 -2.01 10.33
N ALA A 79 -3.89 -3.29 10.07
CA ALA A 79 -4.05 -3.87 8.74
C ALA A 79 -5.53 -3.94 8.32
N LEU A 80 -6.40 -4.40 9.20
CA LEU A 80 -7.84 -4.48 8.94
C LEU A 80 -8.48 -3.10 8.81
N LEU A 81 -8.08 -2.14 9.64
CA LEU A 81 -8.55 -0.76 9.52
C LEU A 81 -8.12 -0.12 8.20
N PHE A 82 -6.88 -0.35 7.77
CA PHE A 82 -6.39 0.15 6.48
C PHE A 82 -7.20 -0.43 5.31
N GLY A 83 -7.41 -1.74 5.29
CA GLY A 83 -8.23 -2.39 4.28
C GLY A 83 -9.69 -1.94 4.34
N GLY A 84 -10.24 -1.81 5.54
CA GLY A 84 -11.61 -1.33 5.78
C GLY A 84 -11.84 0.08 5.24
N LEU A 85 -10.92 1.02 5.46
CA LEU A 85 -11.00 2.36 4.87
C LEU A 85 -11.07 2.32 3.34
N HIS A 86 -10.24 1.51 2.71
CA HIS A 86 -10.25 1.34 1.26
C HIS A 86 -11.55 0.73 0.75
N PHE A 87 -12.13 -0.22 1.50
CA PHE A 87 -13.45 -0.77 1.20
C PHE A 87 -14.55 0.30 1.29
N PHE A 88 -14.58 1.10 2.36
CA PHE A 88 -15.57 2.16 2.51
C PHE A 88 -15.48 3.23 1.44
N MET A 89 -14.29 3.50 0.94
CA MET A 89 -14.09 4.48 -0.15
C MET A 89 -14.53 3.95 -1.52
N ASN A 90 -14.34 2.67 -1.80
CA ASN A 90 -14.46 2.09 -3.13
C ASN A 90 -15.58 1.04 -3.27
N GLY A 91 -16.13 0.54 -2.17
CA GLY A 91 -17.17 -0.50 -2.16
C GLY A 91 -16.72 -1.86 -2.70
N ASN A 92 -15.41 -2.10 -2.81
CA ASN A 92 -14.83 -3.26 -3.49
C ASN A 92 -14.15 -4.21 -2.49
N VAL A 93 -14.66 -5.45 -2.39
CA VAL A 93 -14.11 -6.49 -1.51
C VAL A 93 -12.70 -6.91 -1.92
N ILE A 94 -12.39 -6.91 -3.21
CA ILE A 94 -11.03 -7.22 -3.70
C ILE A 94 -10.06 -6.15 -3.16
N GLN A 95 -10.46 -4.88 -3.22
CA GLN A 95 -9.66 -3.78 -2.67
C GLN A 95 -9.46 -3.92 -1.15
N LEU A 96 -10.50 -4.35 -0.40
CA LEU A 96 -10.36 -4.69 1.03
C LEU A 96 -9.25 -5.73 1.25
N CYS A 97 -9.30 -6.84 0.53
CA CYS A 97 -8.33 -7.93 0.68
C CYS A 97 -6.91 -7.49 0.32
N ILE A 98 -6.76 -6.80 -0.81
CA ILE A 98 -5.46 -6.30 -1.29
C ILE A 98 -4.87 -5.30 -0.30
N SER A 99 -5.64 -4.28 0.10
CA SER A 99 -5.16 -3.25 1.02
C SER A 99 -4.82 -3.80 2.40
N THR A 100 -5.61 -4.78 2.90
CA THR A 100 -5.29 -5.50 4.15
C THR A 100 -3.97 -6.27 4.02
N ALA A 101 -3.76 -6.99 2.91
CA ALA A 101 -2.54 -7.76 2.67
C ALA A 101 -1.30 -6.84 2.55
N ILE A 102 -1.42 -5.72 1.82
CA ILE A 102 -0.37 -4.69 1.74
C ILE A 102 -0.05 -4.15 3.14
N ALA A 103 -1.08 -3.81 3.91
CA ALA A 103 -0.91 -3.27 5.24
C ALA A 103 -0.18 -4.24 6.16
N ALA A 104 -0.56 -5.52 6.16
CA ALA A 104 0.10 -6.56 6.93
C ALA A 104 1.56 -6.77 6.50
N TYR A 105 1.83 -6.78 5.20
CA TYR A 105 3.17 -6.88 4.65
C TYR A 105 4.06 -5.71 5.08
N TYR A 106 3.57 -4.47 5.01
CA TYR A 106 4.35 -3.30 5.41
C TYR A 106 4.57 -3.23 6.92
N LEU A 107 3.60 -3.67 7.73
CA LEU A 107 3.80 -3.84 9.18
C LEU A 107 4.87 -4.89 9.49
N LEU A 108 4.91 -6.00 8.76
CA LEU A 108 5.96 -7.00 8.90
C LEU A 108 7.33 -6.42 8.57
N LEU A 109 7.46 -5.67 7.46
CA LEU A 109 8.70 -4.99 7.09
C LEU A 109 9.11 -3.95 8.15
N ARG A 110 8.14 -3.20 8.69
CA ARG A 110 8.37 -2.25 9.77
C ARG A 110 8.95 -2.91 11.00
N ARG A 111 8.40 -4.05 11.42
CA ARG A 111 8.91 -4.86 12.54
C ARG A 111 10.28 -5.46 12.28
N LYS A 112 10.64 -5.68 11.03
CA LYS A 112 11.98 -6.10 10.60
C LYS A 112 12.97 -4.94 10.45
N GLY A 113 12.59 -3.73 10.85
CA GLY A 113 13.47 -2.56 10.88
C GLY A 113 13.37 -1.62 9.69
N ALA A 114 12.41 -1.81 8.78
CA ALA A 114 12.21 -0.84 7.70
C ALA A 114 11.80 0.52 8.26
N GLY A 115 12.44 1.59 7.79
CA GLY A 115 12.11 2.96 8.16
C GLY A 115 10.79 3.42 7.54
N LEU A 116 10.05 4.32 8.22
CA LEU A 116 8.79 4.87 7.70
C LEU A 116 8.97 5.55 6.35
N VAL A 117 10.07 6.28 6.16
CA VAL A 117 10.39 6.92 4.87
C VAL A 117 10.55 5.87 3.76
N THR A 118 11.20 4.73 4.05
CA THR A 118 11.35 3.64 3.08
C THR A 118 10.00 3.04 2.69
N LEU A 119 9.10 2.86 3.67
CA LEU A 119 7.75 2.34 3.44
C LEU A 119 6.89 3.35 2.67
N ALA A 120 6.96 4.64 3.01
CA ALA A 120 6.25 5.70 2.30
C ALA A 120 6.70 5.79 0.82
N TRP A 121 7.99 5.67 0.53
CA TRP A 121 8.49 5.57 -0.84
C TRP A 121 8.01 4.32 -1.56
N ALA A 122 8.01 3.16 -0.89
CA ALA A 122 7.49 1.92 -1.47
C ALA A 122 6.00 2.04 -1.77
N HIS A 123 5.23 2.65 -0.86
CA HIS A 123 3.80 2.88 -1.00
C HIS A 123 3.49 3.83 -2.17
N LEU A 124 4.19 4.98 -2.23
CA LEU A 124 4.07 5.91 -3.36
C LEU A 124 4.31 5.21 -4.70
N LEU A 125 5.41 4.47 -4.82
CA LEU A 125 5.75 3.76 -6.05
C LEU A 125 4.71 2.69 -6.39
N HIS A 126 4.20 1.97 -5.38
CA HIS A 126 3.11 1.03 -5.53
C HIS A 126 1.86 1.70 -6.12
N ASN A 127 1.41 2.81 -5.53
CA ASN A 127 0.27 3.56 -6.00
C ASN A 127 0.46 4.05 -7.45
N LEU A 128 1.65 4.57 -7.78
CA LEU A 128 1.94 5.03 -9.14
C LEU A 128 1.99 3.89 -10.16
N ILE A 129 2.52 2.72 -9.79
CA ILE A 129 2.52 1.53 -10.65
C ILE A 129 1.08 1.13 -11.01
N PHE A 130 0.20 0.99 -10.01
CA PHE A 130 -1.18 0.61 -10.24
C PHE A 130 -2.02 1.72 -10.87
N PHE A 131 -1.72 2.97 -10.61
CA PHE A 131 -2.44 4.09 -11.21
C PHE A 131 -2.10 4.30 -12.68
N TYR A 132 -0.83 4.13 -13.06
CA TYR A 132 -0.35 4.47 -14.40
C TYR A 132 -0.03 3.28 -15.30
N LEU A 133 0.32 2.11 -14.73
CA LEU A 133 0.89 1.01 -15.51
C LEU A 133 0.04 -0.26 -15.51
N ILE A 134 -0.66 -0.58 -14.42
CA ILE A 134 -1.35 -1.86 -14.26
C ILE A 134 -2.84 -1.64 -14.01
N GLY A 135 -3.68 -2.22 -14.88
CA GLY A 135 -5.13 -2.35 -14.67
C GLY A 135 -5.47 -3.75 -14.14
N ILE A 136 -6.25 -3.80 -13.08
CA ILE A 136 -6.77 -5.03 -12.46
C ILE A 136 -8.29 -4.92 -12.38
#